data_e27a55055f70820a04f5ee3d853da9c2
#
_entry.id   e27a55055f70820a04f5ee3d853da9c2
#
_cell.length_a   1.000
_cell.length_b   1.000
_cell.length_c   1.000
_cell.angle_alpha   90.00
_cell.angle_beta   90.00
_cell.angle_gamma   90.00
#
_symmetry.space_group_name_H-M   'P 1'
#
loop_
_entity.id
_entity.type
_entity.pdbx_description
1 polymer ?
#
loop_
_entity_poly.entity_id
_entity_poly.type
_entity_poly.pdbx_seq_one_letter_code
_entity_poly.pdbx_strand_id
1 'polypeptide(L)'
;MYQLVRKTLETYLSEQRVITLSDFPAELSPLWSRKDAIFVTLYFEGKVIASSGRIACQKENTLYECVENTLLCLKDPRFTASIASKDKLSDIHIRTDRFGPEGRRILRSIDELDTTREGLIFLSQNLGIISVILPHMLHVDTSSQAYFALACKKSWIDPESLTPADFVLYGLTTVS
;
A
#
# COMPACT_ATOMS: atom_id res chain seq x y z
N MET A 1 8.30 9.83 -4.80
CA MET A 1 8.39 8.54 -4.09
C MET A 1 8.96 7.42 -4.98
N TYR A 2 8.55 7.33 -6.24
CA TYR A 2 9.06 6.33 -7.20
C TYR A 2 10.59 6.16 -7.18
N GLN A 3 11.35 7.27 -7.28
CA GLN A 3 12.81 7.24 -7.29
C GLN A 3 13.40 6.66 -5.98
N LEU A 4 12.77 6.94 -4.84
CA LEU A 4 13.20 6.39 -3.55
C LEU A 4 13.02 4.88 -3.50
N VAL A 5 11.86 4.38 -3.95
CA VAL A 5 11.61 2.93 -4.04
C VAL A 5 12.60 2.27 -4.99
N ARG A 6 12.79 2.85 -6.19
CA ARG A 6 13.74 2.33 -7.19
C ARG A 6 15.15 2.22 -6.61
N LYS A 7 15.65 3.30 -6.03
CA LYS A 7 16.98 3.35 -5.42
C LYS A 7 17.12 2.35 -4.26
N THR A 8 16.07 2.19 -3.45
CA THR A 8 16.07 1.20 -2.35
C THR A 8 16.23 -0.21 -2.89
N LEU A 9 15.44 -0.58 -3.92
CA LEU A 9 15.51 -1.90 -4.56
C LEU A 9 16.89 -2.16 -5.15
N GLU A 10 17.41 -1.23 -5.95
CA GLU A 10 18.69 -1.34 -6.63
C GLU A 10 19.85 -1.50 -5.63
N THR A 11 19.90 -0.62 -4.62
CA THR A 11 20.96 -0.65 -3.61
C THR A 11 20.91 -1.94 -2.78
N TYR A 12 19.71 -2.34 -2.35
CA TYR A 12 19.59 -3.55 -1.52
C TYR A 12 19.92 -4.82 -2.30
N LEU A 13 19.46 -4.94 -3.54
CA LEU A 13 19.70 -6.14 -4.36
C LEU A 13 21.14 -6.24 -4.87
N SER A 14 21.82 -5.10 -5.11
CA SER A 14 23.20 -5.11 -5.59
C SER A 14 24.24 -5.10 -4.47
N GLU A 15 23.99 -4.41 -3.36
CA GLU A 15 24.98 -4.13 -2.32
C GLU A 15 24.61 -4.75 -0.96
N GLN A 16 23.41 -5.34 -0.83
CA GLN A 16 22.83 -5.81 0.44
C GLN A 16 22.81 -4.71 1.53
N ARG A 17 22.73 -3.45 1.11
CA ARG A 17 22.76 -2.26 1.96
C ARG A 17 21.40 -1.56 1.95
N VAL A 18 20.94 -1.16 3.11
CA VAL A 18 19.78 -0.27 3.23
C VAL A 18 20.24 1.17 2.98
N ILE A 19 19.48 1.91 2.18
CA ILE A 19 19.78 3.33 1.92
C ILE A 19 19.61 4.17 3.18
N THR A 20 20.40 5.24 3.27
CA THR A 20 20.43 6.20 4.38
C THR A 20 20.00 7.60 3.92
N LEU A 21 19.92 8.55 4.83
CA LEU A 21 19.55 9.94 4.52
C LEU A 21 20.35 10.57 3.36
N SER A 22 21.65 10.28 3.30
CA SER A 22 22.51 10.79 2.22
C SER A 22 22.16 10.24 0.84
N ASP A 23 21.44 9.12 0.82
CA ASP A 23 21.01 8.49 -0.42
C ASP A 23 19.66 9.02 -0.92
N PHE A 24 18.91 9.78 -0.08
CA PHE A 24 17.57 10.22 -0.42
C PHE A 24 17.60 11.34 -1.47
N PRO A 25 16.68 11.30 -2.46
CA PRO A 25 16.52 12.40 -3.41
C PRO A 25 16.20 13.72 -2.70
N ALA A 26 16.92 14.80 -3.03
CA ALA A 26 16.78 16.10 -2.35
C ALA A 26 15.36 16.69 -2.48
N GLU A 27 14.68 16.42 -3.59
CA GLU A 27 13.31 16.86 -3.87
C GLU A 27 12.27 16.25 -2.91
N LEU A 28 12.62 15.20 -2.18
CA LEU A 28 11.76 14.59 -1.18
C LEU A 28 11.90 15.24 0.20
N SER A 29 12.76 16.23 0.38
CA SER A 29 12.97 16.92 1.67
C SER A 29 11.68 17.44 2.32
N PRO A 30 10.64 17.92 1.60
CA PRO A 30 9.38 18.32 2.22
C PRO A 30 8.63 17.19 2.96
N LEU A 31 8.99 15.94 2.69
CA LEU A 31 8.37 14.77 3.34
C LEU A 31 9.09 14.34 4.62
N TRP A 32 10.22 14.97 4.97
CA TRP A 32 10.99 14.59 6.15
C TRP A 32 10.26 14.86 7.47
N SER A 33 9.41 15.88 7.51
CA SER A 33 8.58 16.22 8.69
C SER A 33 7.22 15.52 8.68
N ARG A 34 6.88 14.79 7.62
CA ARG A 34 5.57 14.12 7.51
C ARG A 34 5.61 12.71 8.07
N LYS A 35 4.46 12.30 8.62
CA LYS A 35 4.19 10.94 9.10
C LYS A 35 3.00 10.33 8.37
N ASP A 36 2.99 10.45 7.05
CA ASP A 36 1.96 9.83 6.23
C ASP A 36 2.17 8.32 6.14
N ALA A 37 1.08 7.59 6.10
CA ALA A 37 1.09 6.20 5.72
C ALA A 37 1.43 6.04 4.23
N ILE A 38 2.08 4.95 3.86
CA ILE A 38 2.41 4.67 2.47
C ILE A 38 2.28 3.19 2.16
N PHE A 39 1.76 2.90 0.97
CA PHE A 39 1.80 1.59 0.34
C PHE A 39 2.75 1.62 -0.84
N VAL A 40 3.54 0.57 -0.99
CA VAL A 40 4.40 0.31 -2.14
C VAL A 40 3.86 -0.93 -2.83
N THR A 41 3.55 -0.84 -4.11
CA THR A 41 3.12 -1.97 -4.93
C THR A 41 4.03 -2.09 -6.14
N LEU A 42 4.55 -3.28 -6.34
CA LEU A 42 5.43 -3.61 -7.44
C LEU A 42 4.68 -4.47 -8.46
N TYR A 43 4.80 -4.11 -9.73
CA TYR A 43 4.19 -4.83 -10.85
C TYR A 43 5.30 -5.31 -11.80
N PHE A 44 5.11 -6.50 -12.34
CA PHE A 44 5.92 -7.03 -13.43
C PHE A 44 4.98 -7.70 -14.44
N GLU A 45 5.14 -7.39 -15.72
CA GLU A 45 4.25 -7.89 -16.79
C GLU A 45 2.75 -7.68 -16.48
N GLY A 46 2.41 -6.50 -15.92
CA GLY A 46 1.03 -6.15 -15.57
C GLY A 46 0.45 -6.84 -14.34
N LYS A 47 1.20 -7.70 -13.67
CA LYS A 47 0.77 -8.43 -12.46
C LYS A 47 1.41 -7.86 -11.20
N VAL A 48 0.68 -7.85 -10.09
CA VAL A 48 1.24 -7.50 -8.77
C VAL A 48 2.19 -8.62 -8.33
N ILE A 49 3.46 -8.29 -8.17
CA ILE A 49 4.52 -9.19 -7.70
C ILE A 49 4.89 -8.97 -6.25
N ALA A 50 4.56 -7.82 -5.68
CA ALA A 50 4.69 -7.54 -4.25
C ALA A 50 3.84 -6.34 -3.87
N SER A 51 3.38 -6.32 -2.63
CA SER A 51 2.74 -5.13 -2.07
C SER A 51 2.94 -5.10 -0.56
N SER A 52 3.36 -3.95 -0.04
CA SER A 52 3.51 -3.70 1.38
C SER A 52 3.07 -2.30 1.75
N GLY A 53 2.47 -2.16 2.91
CA GLY A 53 2.06 -0.87 3.46
C GLY A 53 1.34 -1.01 4.78
N ARG A 54 1.14 0.12 5.44
CA ARG A 54 0.41 0.22 6.72
C ARG A 54 -0.56 1.38 6.66
N ILE A 55 -1.59 1.33 7.50
CA ILE A 55 -2.57 2.43 7.61
C ILE A 55 -2.06 3.61 8.45
N ALA A 56 -0.90 3.48 9.10
CA ALA A 56 -0.24 4.54 9.85
C ALA A 56 1.27 4.41 9.70
N CYS A 57 1.96 5.55 9.64
CA CYS A 57 3.43 5.59 9.63
C CYS A 57 3.97 5.08 10.96
N GLN A 58 4.80 4.05 10.92
CA GLN A 58 5.45 3.44 12.08
C GLN A 58 6.91 3.89 12.23
N LYS A 59 7.47 4.50 11.20
CA LYS A 59 8.86 4.97 11.19
C LYS A 59 8.95 6.45 11.60
N GLU A 60 10.15 6.95 11.66
CA GLU A 60 10.45 8.34 12.02
C GLU A 60 9.69 9.33 11.12
N ASN A 61 9.60 9.03 9.83
CA ASN A 61 8.87 9.82 8.85
C ASN A 61 8.42 8.97 7.65
N THR A 62 7.68 9.60 6.74
CA THR A 62 7.15 8.99 5.52
C THR A 62 8.22 8.36 4.62
N LEU A 63 9.43 8.93 4.56
CA LEU A 63 10.50 8.41 3.70
C LEU A 63 11.06 7.10 4.24
N TYR A 64 11.32 7.02 5.54
CA TYR A 64 11.74 5.76 6.17
C TYR A 64 10.64 4.70 6.15
N GLU A 65 9.37 5.10 6.26
CA GLU A 65 8.24 4.19 6.07
C GLU A 65 8.21 3.63 4.65
N CYS A 66 8.52 4.46 3.64
CA CYS A 66 8.64 4.04 2.25
C CYS A 66 9.77 3.01 2.05
N VAL A 67 10.95 3.29 2.58
CA VAL A 67 12.09 2.37 2.53
C VAL A 67 11.76 1.03 3.17
N GLU A 68 11.19 1.03 4.37
CA GLU A 68 10.79 -0.19 5.07
C GLU A 68 9.77 -1.00 4.26
N ASN A 69 8.71 -0.36 3.74
CA ASN A 69 7.72 -1.06 2.94
C ASN A 69 8.31 -1.60 1.62
N THR A 70 9.29 -0.90 1.04
CA THR A 70 10.02 -1.41 -0.12
C THR A 70 10.80 -2.69 0.22
N LEU A 71 11.49 -2.70 1.36
CA LEU A 71 12.23 -3.89 1.81
C LEU A 71 11.30 -5.05 2.17
N LEU A 72 10.11 -4.75 2.71
CA LEU A 72 9.07 -5.76 2.96
C LEU A 72 8.52 -6.35 1.66
N CYS A 73 8.43 -5.59 0.57
CA CYS A 73 8.08 -6.12 -0.74
C CYS A 73 9.04 -7.21 -1.21
N LEU A 74 10.33 -7.13 -0.86
CA LEU A 74 11.30 -8.18 -1.22
C LEU A 74 11.07 -9.51 -0.48
N LYS A 75 10.28 -9.48 0.60
CA LYS A 75 9.88 -10.67 1.38
C LYS A 75 8.53 -11.24 0.94
N ASP A 76 7.83 -10.56 0.02
CA ASP A 76 6.57 -11.06 -0.53
C ASP A 76 6.84 -12.35 -1.32
N PRO A 77 6.13 -13.46 -1.08
CA PRO A 77 6.39 -14.72 -1.78
C PRO A 77 6.20 -14.66 -3.29
N ARG A 78 5.51 -13.64 -3.79
CA ARG A 78 5.36 -13.37 -5.24
C ARG A 78 6.61 -12.74 -5.85
N PHE A 79 7.47 -12.11 -5.05
CA PHE A 79 8.73 -11.51 -5.49
C PHE A 79 9.83 -12.59 -5.55
N THR A 80 9.93 -13.27 -6.68
CA THR A 80 10.85 -14.41 -6.85
C THR A 80 12.26 -13.97 -7.22
N ALA A 81 13.24 -14.84 -6.98
CA ALA A 81 14.64 -14.60 -7.37
C ALA A 81 14.81 -14.32 -8.88
N SER A 82 13.94 -14.90 -9.72
CA SER A 82 13.95 -14.65 -11.17
C SER A 82 13.55 -13.23 -11.55
N ILE A 83 12.76 -12.54 -10.71
CA ILE A 83 12.35 -11.14 -10.88
C ILE A 83 13.40 -10.21 -10.26
N ALA A 84 14.07 -10.65 -9.21
CA ALA A 84 15.13 -9.91 -8.52
C ALA A 84 16.43 -9.77 -9.32
N SER A 85 16.53 -10.38 -10.51
CA SER A 85 17.71 -10.24 -11.37
C SER A 85 17.88 -8.79 -11.85
N LYS A 86 19.12 -8.32 -11.88
CA LYS A 86 19.48 -6.93 -12.22
C LYS A 86 18.89 -6.49 -13.56
N ASP A 87 18.83 -7.40 -14.53
CA ASP A 87 18.35 -7.13 -15.89
C ASP A 87 16.82 -6.89 -15.95
N LYS A 88 16.07 -7.36 -14.95
CA LYS A 88 14.60 -7.21 -14.88
C LYS A 88 14.14 -6.08 -13.96
N LEU A 89 15.02 -5.52 -13.14
CA LEU A 89 14.65 -4.45 -12.23
C LEU A 89 14.10 -3.22 -12.96
N SER A 90 14.62 -2.90 -14.16
CA SER A 90 14.12 -1.81 -14.99
C SER A 90 12.66 -1.99 -15.41
N ASP A 91 12.22 -3.23 -15.57
CA ASP A 91 10.89 -3.60 -16.06
C ASP A 91 9.84 -3.64 -14.93
N ILE A 92 10.27 -3.48 -13.68
CA ILE A 92 9.37 -3.40 -12.54
C ILE A 92 8.68 -2.03 -12.54
N HIS A 93 7.37 -2.03 -12.69
CA HIS A 93 6.55 -0.86 -12.46
C HIS A 93 6.31 -0.68 -10.96
N ILE A 94 6.51 0.56 -10.49
CA ILE A 94 6.36 0.93 -9.08
C ILE A 94 5.16 1.86 -8.95
N ARG A 95 4.25 1.51 -8.06
CA ARG A 95 3.17 2.39 -7.61
C ARG A 95 3.36 2.68 -6.12
N THR A 96 3.18 3.95 -5.74
CA THR A 96 3.17 4.38 -4.34
C THR A 96 1.86 5.08 -4.04
N ASP A 97 1.21 4.71 -2.97
CA ASP A 97 -0.03 5.33 -2.49
C ASP A 97 0.21 5.88 -1.09
N ARG A 98 0.27 7.21 -0.97
CA ARG A 98 0.53 7.92 0.28
C ARG A 98 -0.72 8.63 0.77
N PHE A 99 -0.97 8.61 2.06
CA PHE A 99 -2.07 9.34 2.68
C PHE A 99 -1.78 9.69 4.13
N GLY A 100 -2.22 10.89 4.53
CA GLY A 100 -2.26 11.33 5.91
C GLY A 100 -3.62 11.03 6.56
N PRO A 101 -3.86 11.53 7.77
CA PRO A 101 -5.16 11.43 8.44
C PRO A 101 -6.30 12.01 7.60
N GLU A 102 -6.02 13.08 6.86
CA GLU A 102 -6.96 13.77 5.96
C GLU A 102 -7.41 12.92 4.77
N GLY A 103 -6.62 11.90 4.40
CA GLY A 103 -6.98 10.95 3.34
C GLY A 103 -7.98 9.88 3.75
N ARG A 104 -8.51 9.94 4.98
CA ARG A 104 -9.47 8.96 5.52
C ARG A 104 -10.78 9.61 5.90
N ARG A 105 -11.87 9.07 5.42
CA ARG A 105 -13.23 9.51 5.72
C ARG A 105 -14.04 8.32 6.25
N ILE A 106 -14.63 8.45 7.44
CA ILE A 106 -15.53 7.41 7.99
C ILE A 106 -16.75 7.29 7.08
N LEU A 107 -17.11 6.05 6.75
CA LEU A 107 -18.33 5.72 6.02
C LEU A 107 -19.38 5.16 6.98
N ARG A 108 -20.63 5.61 6.85
CA ARG A 108 -21.76 5.07 7.61
C ARG A 108 -22.28 3.77 7.01
N SER A 109 -22.15 3.65 5.69
CA SER A 109 -22.42 2.42 4.95
C SER A 109 -21.43 2.30 3.79
N ILE A 110 -21.31 1.10 3.21
CA ILE A 110 -20.45 0.87 2.05
C ILE A 110 -20.93 1.64 0.81
N ASP A 111 -22.21 1.97 0.74
CA ASP A 111 -22.79 2.70 -0.42
C ASP A 111 -22.33 4.16 -0.50
N GLU A 112 -21.77 4.70 0.59
CA GLU A 112 -21.15 6.03 0.59
C GLU A 112 -19.76 6.06 -0.07
N LEU A 113 -19.16 4.90 -0.38
CA LEU A 113 -17.84 4.82 -0.97
C LEU A 113 -17.85 5.31 -2.41
N ASP A 114 -17.08 6.35 -2.72
CA ASP A 114 -16.82 6.81 -4.09
C ASP A 114 -15.64 6.04 -4.70
N THR A 115 -15.91 4.88 -5.27
CA THR A 115 -14.91 4.00 -5.86
C THR A 115 -14.17 4.59 -7.06
N THR A 116 -14.63 5.72 -7.61
CA THR A 116 -13.93 6.44 -8.67
C THR A 116 -12.72 7.21 -8.14
N ARG A 117 -12.67 7.48 -6.83
CA ARG A 117 -11.62 8.29 -6.18
C ARG A 117 -11.04 7.64 -4.93
N GLU A 118 -11.84 6.80 -4.27
CA GLU A 118 -11.53 6.25 -2.97
C GLU A 118 -11.25 4.75 -3.06
N GLY A 119 -10.28 4.32 -2.28
CA GLY A 119 -10.14 2.95 -1.84
C GLY A 119 -10.95 2.70 -0.57
N LEU A 120 -10.84 1.51 0.00
CA LEU A 120 -11.54 1.10 1.21
C LEU A 120 -10.55 0.66 2.28
N ILE A 121 -10.71 1.17 3.51
CA ILE A 121 -10.14 0.54 4.70
C ILE A 121 -11.30 -0.12 5.45
N PHE A 122 -11.21 -1.42 5.64
CA PHE A 122 -12.06 -2.22 6.50
C PHE A 122 -11.30 -2.51 7.80
N LEU A 123 -11.86 -2.14 8.93
CA LEU A 123 -11.28 -2.32 10.25
C LEU A 123 -12.26 -3.06 11.15
N SER A 124 -11.90 -4.24 11.66
CA SER A 124 -12.62 -4.92 12.73
C SER A 124 -11.73 -5.02 13.96
N GLN A 125 -12.07 -4.26 14.99
CA GLN A 125 -11.33 -4.28 16.25
C GLN A 125 -11.51 -5.61 16.99
N ASN A 126 -12.74 -6.15 16.98
CA ASN A 126 -13.07 -7.41 17.66
C ASN A 126 -12.29 -8.60 17.08
N LEU A 127 -12.04 -8.58 15.78
CA LEU A 127 -11.28 -9.62 15.08
C LEU A 127 -9.79 -9.30 14.95
N GLY A 128 -9.36 -8.09 15.32
CA GLY A 128 -7.98 -7.63 15.12
C GLY A 128 -7.58 -7.54 13.65
N ILE A 129 -8.53 -7.25 12.78
CA ILE A 129 -8.33 -7.31 11.32
C ILE A 129 -8.35 -5.92 10.71
N ILE A 130 -7.39 -5.70 9.80
CA ILE A 130 -7.33 -4.53 8.94
C ILE A 130 -7.16 -5.01 7.51
N SER A 131 -8.06 -4.61 6.63
CA SER A 131 -7.94 -4.84 5.20
C SER A 131 -7.98 -3.52 4.44
N VAL A 132 -7.09 -3.38 3.46
CA VAL A 132 -7.00 -2.17 2.64
C VAL A 132 -7.13 -2.55 1.17
N ILE A 133 -8.05 -1.88 0.50
CA ILE A 133 -8.21 -1.88 -0.95
C ILE A 133 -7.81 -0.47 -1.41
N LEU A 134 -6.74 -0.37 -2.16
CA LEU A 134 -6.27 0.92 -2.68
C LEU A 134 -7.22 1.44 -3.78
N PRO A 135 -7.31 2.75 -3.99
CA PRO A 135 -8.10 3.29 -5.11
C PRO A 135 -7.52 2.85 -6.46
N HIS A 136 -8.32 2.88 -7.50
CA HIS A 136 -7.91 2.60 -8.89
C HIS A 136 -7.18 1.26 -9.08
N MET A 137 -7.62 0.21 -8.42
CA MET A 137 -7.06 -1.13 -8.62
C MET A 137 -7.48 -1.68 -9.99
N LEU A 138 -6.48 -2.13 -10.77
CA LEU A 138 -6.73 -2.80 -12.04
C LEU A 138 -7.46 -4.13 -11.81
N HIS A 139 -8.38 -4.45 -12.72
CA HIS A 139 -9.15 -5.72 -12.73
C HIS A 139 -10.06 -5.94 -11.51
N VAL A 140 -10.40 -4.90 -10.77
CA VAL A 140 -11.41 -4.94 -9.71
C VAL A 140 -12.67 -4.26 -10.22
N ASP A 141 -13.83 -4.90 -10.01
CA ASP A 141 -15.12 -4.26 -10.22
C ASP A 141 -15.17 -2.97 -9.37
N THR A 142 -15.60 -1.88 -9.98
CA THR A 142 -15.65 -0.55 -9.36
C THR A 142 -16.90 -0.33 -8.50
N SER A 143 -17.71 -1.35 -8.24
CA SER A 143 -18.81 -1.22 -7.29
C SER A 143 -18.30 -1.21 -5.83
N SER A 144 -18.96 -0.46 -4.98
CA SER A 144 -18.62 -0.40 -3.54
C SER A 144 -18.75 -1.76 -2.87
N GLN A 145 -19.74 -2.55 -3.27
CA GLN A 145 -19.95 -3.92 -2.80
C GLN A 145 -18.79 -4.85 -3.19
N ALA A 146 -18.24 -4.69 -4.41
CA ALA A 146 -17.08 -5.48 -4.83
C ALA A 146 -15.83 -5.13 -3.99
N TYR A 147 -15.64 -3.85 -3.63
CA TYR A 147 -14.56 -3.44 -2.73
C TYR A 147 -14.73 -4.05 -1.34
N PHE A 148 -15.95 -4.06 -0.79
CA PHE A 148 -16.25 -4.69 0.49
C PHE A 148 -16.01 -6.20 0.45
N ALA A 149 -16.55 -6.89 -0.56
CA ALA A 149 -16.34 -8.32 -0.74
C ALA A 149 -14.84 -8.68 -0.88
N LEU A 150 -14.08 -7.86 -1.62
CA LEU A 150 -12.64 -8.04 -1.75
C LEU A 150 -11.90 -7.82 -0.42
N ALA A 151 -12.30 -6.82 0.39
CA ALA A 151 -11.73 -6.59 1.70
C ALA A 151 -11.98 -7.76 2.65
N CYS A 152 -13.20 -8.30 2.66
CA CYS A 152 -13.57 -9.50 3.43
C CYS A 152 -12.76 -10.71 2.95
N LYS A 153 -12.69 -10.95 1.64
CA LYS A 153 -11.90 -12.05 1.04
C LYS A 153 -10.42 -11.98 1.42
N LYS A 154 -9.81 -10.81 1.40
CA LYS A 154 -8.41 -10.61 1.81
C LYS A 154 -8.19 -10.95 3.28
N SER A 155 -9.21 -10.83 4.09
CA SER A 155 -9.18 -11.07 5.53
C SER A 155 -9.72 -12.45 5.93
N TRP A 156 -10.11 -13.29 4.96
CA TRP A 156 -10.71 -14.60 5.19
C TRP A 156 -11.99 -14.54 6.03
N ILE A 157 -12.77 -13.47 5.84
CA ILE A 157 -14.06 -13.27 6.53
C ILE A 157 -15.19 -13.51 5.53
N ASP A 158 -16.21 -14.22 6.00
CA ASP A 158 -17.47 -14.32 5.29
C ASP A 158 -18.28 -13.02 5.52
N PRO A 159 -18.59 -12.24 4.47
CA PRO A 159 -19.39 -11.02 4.61
C PRO A 159 -20.75 -11.25 5.30
N GLU A 160 -21.37 -12.42 5.09
CA GLU A 160 -22.69 -12.75 5.67
C GLU A 160 -22.63 -12.97 7.19
N SER A 161 -21.44 -13.22 7.73
CA SER A 161 -21.23 -13.38 9.17
C SER A 161 -21.09 -12.07 9.93
N LEU A 162 -21.02 -10.94 9.24
CA LEU A 162 -20.74 -9.62 9.83
C LEU A 162 -22.03 -8.83 10.07
N THR A 163 -22.05 -8.13 11.21
CA THR A 163 -23.03 -7.07 11.48
C THR A 163 -22.35 -5.70 11.42
N PRO A 164 -23.08 -4.60 11.18
CA PRO A 164 -22.50 -3.25 11.17
C PRO A 164 -21.75 -2.86 12.45
N ALA A 165 -22.01 -3.52 13.56
CA ALA A 165 -21.30 -3.28 14.83
C ALA A 165 -19.90 -3.93 14.88
N ASP A 166 -19.60 -4.86 13.97
CA ASP A 166 -18.35 -5.62 14.01
C ASP A 166 -17.19 -4.91 13.33
N PHE A 167 -17.44 -3.85 12.55
CA PHE A 167 -16.43 -3.18 11.75
C PHE A 167 -16.66 -1.68 11.57
N VAL A 168 -15.60 -0.98 11.20
CA VAL A 168 -15.62 0.41 10.75
C VAL A 168 -15.07 0.48 9.35
N LEU A 169 -15.72 1.26 8.49
CA LEU A 169 -15.29 1.50 7.11
C LEU A 169 -14.76 2.92 6.97
N TYR A 170 -13.69 3.07 6.19
CA TYR A 170 -13.19 4.36 5.77
C TYR A 170 -13.01 4.39 4.25
N GLY A 171 -13.48 5.44 3.62
CA GLY A 171 -13.04 5.84 2.29
C GLY A 171 -11.59 6.32 2.38
N LEU A 172 -10.76 5.91 1.45
CA LEU A 172 -9.33 6.17 1.42
C LEU A 172 -8.92 6.92 0.15
N THR A 173 -8.51 8.17 0.29
CA THR A 173 -7.91 8.94 -0.81
C THR A 173 -6.39 8.93 -0.67
N THR A 174 -5.69 8.65 -1.77
CA THR A 174 -4.23 8.59 -1.81
C THR A 174 -3.64 9.61 -2.75
N VAL A 175 -2.37 9.97 -2.51
CA VAL A 175 -1.51 10.73 -3.43
C VAL A 175 -0.43 9.78 -3.92
N SER A 176 -0.38 9.58 -5.21
CA SER A 176 0.60 8.73 -5.90
C SER A 176 1.84 9.51 -6.33
#